data_f9f83002f893c57a277b4b21db56bcf5
#
_entry.id   f9f83002f893c57a277b4b21db56bcf5
#
_cell.length_a   1.000
_cell.length_b   1.000
_cell.length_c   1.000
_cell.angle_alpha   90.00
_cell.angle_beta   90.00
_cell.angle_gamma   90.00
#
_symmetry.space_group_name_H-M   'P 1'
#
loop_
_entity.id
_entity.type
_entity.pdbx_description
1 polymer ?
#
loop_
_entity_poly.entity_id
_entity_poly.type
_entity_poly.pdbx_seq_one_letter_code
_entity_poly.pdbx_strand_id
1 'polypeptide(L)'
;MGFNNSINYAAIFNRILDEKFYIMPRTMWMENTTPGIEWTGGKEIKIPYIGMNGLGTMNGYKAPDGDLTLGYETKQLQWYRGRNFAIGRYDVDETNLTLTVGNALRVFLAEHVVPEVDRLRIAKLAQSALNYGSSCITAQVSSGISTANILGMILDDIAKIQDKIGEGEQLYIQINTKLKNLLEQSTQITRYMNVRDYQIRSTTLKVEALNDQYLIGTPSSYMNSVVGMNDGATSGQTVGGLVFANLGPAVNWIIAARPVVDAVARPQITKVIDPDMNQEGEYWKIMFSIYHGMWTMDQKKDGVLVNIDTTLGSLTVASEAGTVADGDSILTVTGYVPDGMKLVWKAASGTAPSVTFGTALAVTDSWLDLPASGLINTTNGYLVTVALVAAETRLPVAYGNATVVAKT
;
A
#
# COMPACT_ATOMS: atom_id res chain seq x y z
N MET A 1 27.74 -33.38 22.84
CA MET A 1 26.28 -33.21 22.73
C MET A 1 26.04 -31.80 22.23
N GLY A 2 25.63 -31.64 20.98
CA GLY A 2 25.34 -30.32 20.40
C GLY A 2 24.07 -29.73 21.02
N PHE A 3 24.18 -28.54 21.53
CA PHE A 3 23.05 -27.83 22.14
C PHE A 3 22.03 -27.39 21.07
N ASN A 4 20.87 -28.01 21.07
CA ASN A 4 19.71 -27.66 20.21
C ASN A 4 18.90 -26.46 20.73
N ASN A 5 19.47 -25.68 21.66
CA ASN A 5 18.76 -24.60 22.33
C ASN A 5 18.37 -23.44 21.40
N SER A 6 19.19 -23.12 20.40
CA SER A 6 18.89 -22.02 19.47
C SER A 6 17.63 -22.26 18.63
N ILE A 7 17.36 -23.50 18.25
CA ILE A 7 16.17 -23.87 17.46
C ILE A 7 14.91 -23.79 18.32
N ASN A 8 14.97 -24.20 19.58
CA ASN A 8 13.83 -24.13 20.48
C ASN A 8 13.46 -22.67 20.85
N TYR A 9 14.46 -21.81 21.05
CA TYR A 9 14.21 -20.38 21.29
C TYR A 9 13.58 -19.72 20.07
N ALA A 10 14.11 -19.92 18.88
CA ALA A 10 13.53 -19.36 17.65
C ALA A 10 12.08 -19.83 17.42
N ALA A 11 11.76 -21.09 17.70
CA ALA A 11 10.41 -21.62 17.57
C ALA A 11 9.43 -21.00 18.58
N ILE A 12 9.87 -20.80 19.84
CA ILE A 12 9.06 -20.14 20.88
C ILE A 12 8.84 -18.68 20.52
N PHE A 13 9.88 -17.96 20.10
CA PHE A 13 9.76 -16.57 19.68
C PHE A 13 8.91 -16.39 18.44
N ASN A 14 9.01 -17.28 17.45
CA ASN A 14 8.15 -17.25 16.27
C ASN A 14 6.68 -17.43 16.63
N ARG A 15 6.33 -18.30 17.57
CA ARG A 15 4.96 -18.46 18.03
C ARG A 15 4.41 -17.21 18.73
N ILE A 16 5.22 -16.57 19.61
CA ILE A 16 4.85 -15.32 20.27
C ILE A 16 4.74 -14.18 19.25
N LEU A 17 5.61 -14.16 18.26
CA LEU A 17 5.63 -13.22 17.17
C LEU A 17 4.33 -13.32 16.35
N ASP A 18 3.95 -14.52 15.92
CA ASP A 18 2.73 -14.78 15.17
C ASP A 18 1.49 -14.34 15.96
N GLU A 19 1.39 -14.72 17.24
CA GLU A 19 0.27 -14.34 18.09
C GLU A 19 0.11 -12.83 18.22
N LYS A 20 1.20 -12.09 18.42
CA LYS A 20 1.17 -10.63 18.54
C LYS A 20 0.95 -9.92 17.22
N PHE A 21 1.54 -10.43 16.14
CA PHE A 21 1.36 -9.85 14.81
C PHE A 21 -0.11 -9.90 14.36
N TYR A 22 -0.78 -11.04 14.56
CA TYR A 22 -2.16 -11.22 14.10
C TYR A 22 -3.22 -10.46 14.91
N ILE A 23 -2.91 -9.99 16.11
CA ILE A 23 -3.88 -9.24 16.95
C ILE A 23 -3.90 -7.73 16.62
N MET A 24 -2.85 -7.18 16.00
CA MET A 24 -2.66 -5.74 15.88
C MET A 24 -2.96 -5.11 14.49
N PRO A 25 -2.76 -5.76 13.33
CA PRO A 25 -2.97 -5.12 12.05
C PRO A 25 -4.44 -4.77 11.76
N ARG A 26 -4.70 -3.54 11.33
CA ARG A 26 -6.03 -3.08 10.93
C ARG A 26 -6.44 -3.57 9.53
N THR A 27 -5.47 -4.09 8.78
CA THR A 27 -5.64 -4.63 7.43
C THR A 27 -5.73 -6.16 7.40
N MET A 28 -5.93 -6.82 8.55
CA MET A 28 -6.05 -8.30 8.59
C MET A 28 -7.22 -8.86 7.80
N TRP A 29 -8.29 -8.09 7.60
CA TRP A 29 -9.42 -8.50 6.79
C TRP A 29 -9.03 -8.81 5.32
N MET A 30 -7.88 -8.28 4.86
CA MET A 30 -7.31 -8.51 3.53
C MET A 30 -6.61 -9.88 3.41
N GLU A 31 -6.34 -10.58 4.51
CA GLU A 31 -5.59 -11.82 4.49
C GLU A 31 -6.47 -13.06 4.24
N ASN A 32 -5.91 -14.02 3.48
CA ASN A 32 -6.53 -15.31 3.18
C ASN A 32 -7.96 -15.19 2.61
N THR A 33 -8.15 -14.28 1.68
CA THR A 33 -9.46 -14.02 1.08
C THR A 33 -9.81 -15.04 -0.01
N THR A 34 -8.81 -15.60 -0.68
CA THR A 34 -9.01 -16.55 -1.77
C THR A 34 -8.70 -17.97 -1.31
N PRO A 35 -9.70 -18.88 -1.29
CA PRO A 35 -9.48 -20.28 -0.97
C PRO A 35 -8.52 -20.95 -1.97
N GLY A 36 -7.60 -21.78 -1.46
CA GLY A 36 -6.67 -22.55 -2.29
C GLY A 36 -5.39 -21.84 -2.72
N ILE A 37 -5.18 -20.60 -2.30
CA ILE A 37 -3.89 -19.94 -2.46
C ILE A 37 -3.04 -20.26 -1.23
N GLU A 38 -2.17 -21.24 -1.37
CA GLU A 38 -1.10 -21.49 -0.41
C GLU A 38 0.23 -21.00 -0.98
N TRP A 39 0.88 -20.11 -0.24
CA TRP A 39 2.24 -19.73 -0.57
C TRP A 39 3.20 -20.87 -0.21
N THR A 40 3.82 -21.46 -1.22
CA THR A 40 4.71 -22.64 -1.08
C THR A 40 6.18 -22.29 -0.89
N GLY A 41 6.50 -21.03 -0.55
CA GLY A 41 7.87 -20.58 -0.26
C GLY A 41 8.57 -19.86 -1.41
N GLY A 42 7.95 -19.75 -2.58
CA GLY A 42 8.44 -18.92 -3.70
C GLY A 42 8.04 -17.45 -3.56
N LYS A 43 8.62 -16.59 -4.37
CA LYS A 43 8.20 -15.18 -4.48
C LYS A 43 6.92 -15.00 -5.29
N GLU A 44 6.54 -16.02 -6.06
CA GLU A 44 5.42 -15.96 -7.01
C GLU A 44 4.23 -16.77 -6.49
N ILE A 45 3.06 -16.19 -6.67
CA ILE A 45 1.78 -16.80 -6.39
C ILE A 45 0.98 -16.80 -7.69
N LYS A 46 0.44 -17.96 -8.06
CA LYS A 46 -0.42 -18.12 -9.22
C LYS A 46 -1.86 -18.24 -8.76
N ILE A 47 -2.70 -17.33 -9.22
CA ILE A 47 -4.12 -17.30 -8.91
C ILE A 47 -4.87 -17.79 -10.14
N PRO A 48 -5.57 -18.93 -10.08
CA PRO A 48 -6.34 -19.41 -11.20
C PRO A 48 -7.61 -18.56 -11.40
N TYR A 49 -7.96 -18.29 -12.64
CA TYR A 49 -9.25 -17.72 -13.01
C TYR A 49 -9.85 -18.50 -14.19
N ILE A 50 -11.18 -18.58 -14.22
CA ILE A 50 -11.92 -19.25 -15.27
C ILE A 50 -12.72 -18.19 -16.04
N GLY A 51 -12.43 -18.06 -17.33
CA GLY A 51 -13.22 -17.24 -18.25
C GLY A 51 -14.21 -18.14 -19.00
N MET A 52 -15.46 -17.68 -19.14
CA MET A 52 -16.50 -18.37 -19.90
C MET A 52 -17.30 -17.39 -20.73
N ASN A 53 -17.79 -17.84 -21.88
CA ASN A 53 -18.70 -17.07 -22.70
C ASN A 53 -20.10 -17.05 -22.07
N GLY A 54 -20.85 -15.97 -22.29
CA GLY A 54 -22.25 -15.86 -21.85
C GLY A 54 -23.18 -16.83 -22.59
N LEU A 55 -24.44 -16.83 -22.18
CA LEU A 55 -25.48 -17.62 -22.83
C LEU A 55 -25.73 -17.12 -24.27
N GLY A 56 -25.80 -18.06 -25.21
CA GLY A 56 -26.21 -17.78 -26.58
C GLY A 56 -27.64 -18.24 -26.86
N THR A 57 -28.19 -17.79 -27.97
CA THR A 57 -29.56 -18.17 -28.39
C THR A 57 -29.57 -19.59 -28.92
N MET A 58 -30.47 -20.40 -28.41
CA MET A 58 -30.71 -21.77 -28.90
C MET A 58 -31.18 -21.76 -30.37
N ASN A 59 -30.60 -22.64 -31.19
CA ASN A 59 -31.08 -22.88 -32.55
C ASN A 59 -31.73 -24.27 -32.57
N GLY A 60 -33.03 -24.32 -32.40
CA GLY A 60 -33.78 -25.55 -32.21
C GLY A 60 -33.36 -26.25 -30.91
N TYR A 61 -32.84 -27.47 -31.01
CA TYR A 61 -32.38 -28.26 -29.86
C TYR A 61 -30.87 -28.12 -29.59
N LYS A 62 -30.13 -27.34 -30.39
CA LYS A 62 -28.69 -27.16 -30.25
C LYS A 62 -28.35 -25.84 -29.59
N ALA A 63 -27.62 -25.93 -28.47
CA ALA A 63 -26.98 -24.74 -27.86
C ALA A 63 -25.75 -24.31 -28.71
N PRO A 64 -25.42 -23.03 -28.80
CA PRO A 64 -24.17 -22.60 -29.38
C PRO A 64 -22.99 -23.10 -28.55
N ASP A 65 -21.88 -23.41 -29.22
CA ASP A 65 -20.66 -23.85 -28.55
C ASP A 65 -20.09 -22.68 -27.70
N GLY A 66 -19.76 -22.97 -26.44
CA GLY A 66 -19.16 -22.03 -25.50
C GLY A 66 -17.67 -22.26 -25.38
N ASP A 67 -16.92 -21.21 -25.09
CA ASP A 67 -15.48 -21.26 -24.85
C ASP A 67 -15.20 -21.19 -23.35
N LEU A 68 -14.33 -22.08 -22.88
CA LEU A 68 -13.88 -22.17 -21.49
C LEU A 68 -12.37 -21.93 -21.46
N THR A 69 -11.96 -20.84 -20.83
CA THR A 69 -10.54 -20.50 -20.68
C THR A 69 -10.13 -20.61 -19.22
N LEU A 70 -9.13 -21.44 -18.91
CA LEU A 70 -8.44 -21.45 -17.64
C LEU A 70 -7.17 -20.62 -17.77
N GLY A 71 -7.11 -19.51 -17.06
CA GLY A 71 -5.93 -18.64 -16.99
C GLY A 71 -5.36 -18.58 -15.59
N TYR A 72 -4.13 -18.02 -15.48
CA TYR A 72 -3.46 -17.78 -14.20
C TYR A 72 -2.96 -16.36 -14.15
N GLU A 73 -3.35 -15.60 -13.11
CA GLU A 73 -2.70 -14.35 -12.76
C GLU A 73 -1.48 -14.65 -11.90
N THR A 74 -0.30 -14.21 -12.34
CA THR A 74 0.93 -14.35 -11.56
C THR A 74 1.18 -13.07 -10.78
N LYS A 75 1.17 -13.15 -9.46
CA LYS A 75 1.46 -12.04 -8.55
C LYS A 75 2.74 -12.38 -7.78
N GLN A 76 3.51 -11.32 -7.42
CA GLN A 76 4.77 -11.48 -6.67
C GLN A 76 4.66 -10.80 -5.31
N LEU A 77 5.26 -11.42 -4.28
CA LEU A 77 5.46 -10.76 -2.99
C LEU A 77 6.43 -9.58 -3.19
N GLN A 78 5.98 -8.40 -2.82
CA GLN A 78 6.63 -7.14 -3.19
C GLN A 78 7.72 -6.75 -2.20
N TRP A 79 7.56 -7.07 -0.91
CA TRP A 79 8.43 -6.55 0.13
C TRP A 79 9.06 -7.67 0.97
N TYR A 80 10.39 -7.68 0.98
CA TYR A 80 11.19 -8.46 1.90
C TYR A 80 12.00 -7.52 2.76
N ARG A 81 11.58 -7.36 4.01
CA ARG A 81 12.13 -6.39 4.96
C ARG A 81 12.68 -7.09 6.17
N GLY A 82 13.71 -6.54 6.78
CA GLY A 82 14.31 -7.14 7.96
C GLY A 82 15.20 -6.18 8.73
N ARG A 83 15.49 -6.55 9.97
CA ARG A 83 16.42 -5.81 10.84
C ARG A 83 17.19 -6.78 11.73
N ASN A 84 18.46 -6.46 11.98
CA ASN A 84 19.29 -7.16 12.95
C ASN A 84 19.37 -6.34 14.23
N PHE A 85 19.25 -7.02 15.38
CA PHE A 85 19.38 -6.43 16.69
C PHE A 85 20.55 -7.09 17.41
N ALA A 86 21.32 -6.27 18.16
CA ALA A 86 22.32 -6.71 19.09
C ALA A 86 21.90 -6.23 20.50
N ILE A 87 21.82 -7.13 21.47
CA ILE A 87 21.49 -6.83 22.86
C ILE A 87 22.65 -7.33 23.71
N GLY A 88 23.36 -6.42 24.39
CA GLY A 88 24.49 -6.74 25.23
C GLY A 88 24.08 -7.56 26.46
N ARG A 89 24.92 -8.47 26.92
CA ARG A 89 24.67 -9.27 28.13
C ARG A 89 24.54 -8.38 29.37
N TYR A 90 25.40 -7.39 29.47
CA TYR A 90 25.41 -6.43 30.60
C TYR A 90 24.19 -5.50 30.56
N ASP A 91 23.71 -5.13 29.36
CA ASP A 91 22.52 -4.27 29.20
C ASP A 91 21.27 -4.94 29.79
N VAL A 92 21.15 -6.26 29.69
CA VAL A 92 20.03 -7.02 30.27
C VAL A 92 20.10 -7.01 31.79
N ASP A 93 21.28 -7.18 32.36
CA ASP A 93 21.49 -7.19 33.83
C ASP A 93 21.32 -5.79 34.41
N GLU A 94 21.90 -4.76 33.80
CA GLU A 94 21.82 -3.37 34.28
C GLU A 94 20.39 -2.82 34.17
N THR A 95 19.58 -3.25 33.22
CA THR A 95 18.19 -2.84 33.07
C THR A 95 17.21 -3.66 33.93
N ASN A 96 17.73 -4.49 34.85
CA ASN A 96 16.94 -5.37 35.72
C ASN A 96 15.94 -6.22 34.93
N LEU A 97 16.41 -6.86 33.86
CA LEU A 97 15.65 -7.70 32.91
C LEU A 97 14.53 -6.97 32.12
N THR A 98 14.50 -5.66 32.17
CA THR A 98 13.53 -4.88 31.37
C THR A 98 13.84 -4.99 29.88
N LEU A 99 15.12 -4.93 29.51
CA LEU A 99 15.58 -5.12 28.15
C LEU A 99 15.83 -6.60 27.85
N THR A 100 14.77 -7.37 27.71
CA THR A 100 14.88 -8.77 27.26
C THR A 100 14.63 -8.88 25.77
N VAL A 101 15.14 -9.95 25.16
CA VAL A 101 14.88 -10.26 23.74
C VAL A 101 13.39 -10.24 23.42
N GLY A 102 12.55 -10.80 24.29
CA GLY A 102 11.09 -10.83 24.12
C GLY A 102 10.45 -9.44 24.16
N ASN A 103 10.88 -8.58 25.11
CA ASN A 103 10.35 -7.22 25.22
C ASN A 103 10.78 -6.35 24.04
N ALA A 104 12.05 -6.42 23.63
CA ALA A 104 12.57 -5.68 22.50
C ALA A 104 11.84 -6.04 21.19
N LEU A 105 11.61 -7.33 20.94
CA LEU A 105 10.86 -7.79 19.78
C LEU A 105 9.39 -7.37 19.83
N ARG A 106 8.75 -7.42 21.00
CA ARG A 106 7.35 -6.98 21.15
C ARG A 106 7.18 -5.49 20.82
N VAL A 107 8.09 -4.65 21.30
CA VAL A 107 8.06 -3.20 21.01
C VAL A 107 8.33 -2.97 19.52
N PHE A 108 9.33 -3.63 18.95
CA PHE A 108 9.66 -3.51 17.54
C PHE A 108 8.48 -3.89 16.63
N LEU A 109 7.79 -4.98 16.92
CA LEU A 109 6.60 -5.39 16.18
C LEU A 109 5.49 -4.35 16.27
N ALA A 110 5.16 -3.89 17.48
CA ALA A 110 4.06 -2.98 17.72
C ALA A 110 4.30 -1.58 17.10
N GLU A 111 5.54 -1.07 17.18
CA GLU A 111 5.85 0.30 16.80
C GLU A 111 6.34 0.45 15.34
N HIS A 112 6.94 -0.61 14.78
CA HIS A 112 7.55 -0.53 13.45
C HIS A 112 6.94 -1.50 12.44
N VAL A 113 6.85 -2.79 12.74
CA VAL A 113 6.46 -3.80 11.74
C VAL A 113 4.98 -3.72 11.39
N VAL A 114 4.10 -3.73 12.38
CA VAL A 114 2.64 -3.69 12.15
C VAL A 114 2.22 -2.40 11.45
N PRO A 115 2.67 -1.20 11.90
CA PRO A 115 2.36 0.04 11.19
C PRO A 115 2.91 0.09 9.76
N GLU A 116 4.09 -0.49 9.50
CA GLU A 116 4.67 -0.56 8.16
C GLU A 116 3.82 -1.41 7.23
N VAL A 117 3.41 -2.60 7.67
CA VAL A 117 2.57 -3.52 6.89
C VAL A 117 1.22 -2.88 6.55
N ASP A 118 0.53 -2.29 7.55
CA ASP A 118 -0.76 -1.65 7.35
C ASP A 118 -0.69 -0.49 6.34
N ARG A 119 0.30 0.36 6.47
CA ARG A 119 0.50 1.52 5.59
C ARG A 119 0.80 1.11 4.15
N LEU A 120 1.67 0.13 3.96
CA LEU A 120 2.01 -0.37 2.62
C LEU A 120 0.81 -1.03 1.94
N ARG A 121 -0.01 -1.78 2.67
CA ARG A 121 -1.25 -2.37 2.13
C ARG A 121 -2.25 -1.31 1.70
N ILE A 122 -2.48 -0.29 2.54
CA ILE A 122 -3.39 0.82 2.23
C ILE A 122 -2.89 1.60 1.00
N ALA A 123 -1.60 1.95 0.97
CA ALA A 123 -1.02 2.65 -0.16
C ALA A 123 -1.12 1.84 -1.45
N LYS A 124 -0.82 0.53 -1.39
CA LYS A 124 -0.90 -0.35 -2.56
C LYS A 124 -2.33 -0.49 -3.09
N LEU A 125 -3.32 -0.58 -2.18
CA LEU A 125 -4.72 -0.63 -2.58
C LEU A 125 -5.16 0.67 -3.26
N ALA A 126 -4.75 1.83 -2.73
CA ALA A 126 -5.00 3.11 -3.37
C ALA A 126 -4.32 3.22 -4.74
N GLN A 127 -3.08 2.76 -4.88
CA GLN A 127 -2.35 2.73 -6.16
C GLN A 127 -3.02 1.79 -7.16
N SER A 128 -3.53 0.64 -6.72
CA SER A 128 -4.28 -0.28 -7.59
C SER A 128 -5.55 0.37 -8.11
N ALA A 129 -6.31 1.06 -7.23
CA ALA A 129 -7.50 1.81 -7.64
C ALA A 129 -7.18 2.92 -8.65
N LEU A 130 -6.06 3.66 -8.45
CA LEU A 130 -5.58 4.67 -9.40
C LEU A 130 -5.26 4.06 -10.77
N ASN A 131 -4.68 2.86 -10.82
CA ASN A 131 -4.41 2.15 -12.07
C ASN A 131 -5.68 1.59 -12.74
N TYR A 132 -6.71 1.26 -11.99
CA TYR A 132 -8.01 0.84 -12.55
C TYR A 132 -8.83 2.00 -13.12
N GLY A 133 -8.54 3.23 -12.71
CA GLY A 133 -9.12 4.45 -13.26
C GLY A 133 -10.32 4.99 -12.50
N SER A 134 -11.04 5.92 -13.12
CA SER A 134 -12.11 6.71 -12.51
C SER A 134 -13.30 5.89 -11.98
N SER A 135 -13.47 4.65 -12.45
CA SER A 135 -14.53 3.76 -11.95
C SER A 135 -14.29 3.25 -10.52
N CYS A 136 -13.02 3.27 -10.07
CA CYS A 136 -12.58 2.78 -8.75
C CYS A 136 -12.12 3.92 -7.83
N ILE A 137 -12.30 5.18 -8.26
CA ILE A 137 -11.86 6.35 -7.51
C ILE A 137 -13.00 7.35 -7.39
N THR A 138 -13.11 7.95 -6.20
CA THR A 138 -13.83 9.20 -5.99
C THR A 138 -12.86 10.24 -5.44
N ALA A 139 -13.01 11.48 -5.84
CA ALA A 139 -12.10 12.56 -5.48
C ALA A 139 -12.84 13.61 -4.64
N GLN A 140 -12.34 13.91 -3.46
CA GLN A 140 -12.93 14.90 -2.58
C GLN A 140 -11.87 15.56 -1.72
N VAL A 141 -11.81 16.88 -1.74
CA VAL A 141 -10.96 17.63 -0.81
C VAL A 141 -11.36 17.32 0.62
N SER A 142 -10.42 16.86 1.45
CA SER A 142 -10.70 16.48 2.85
C SER A 142 -11.31 17.65 3.66
N SER A 143 -10.92 18.89 3.38
CA SER A 143 -11.49 20.09 4.03
C SER A 143 -12.94 20.39 3.65
N GLY A 144 -13.44 19.84 2.55
CA GLY A 144 -14.84 19.96 2.12
C GLY A 144 -15.77 18.92 2.75
N ILE A 145 -15.23 17.96 3.50
CA ILE A 145 -15.98 16.93 4.19
C ILE A 145 -16.43 17.46 5.56
N SER A 146 -17.71 17.38 5.84
CA SER A 146 -18.36 17.88 7.05
C SER A 146 -19.31 16.84 7.63
N THR A 147 -19.77 17.08 8.86
CA THR A 147 -20.79 16.24 9.53
C THR A 147 -22.11 16.14 8.75
N ALA A 148 -22.40 17.12 7.90
CA ALA A 148 -23.64 17.16 7.12
C ALA A 148 -23.58 16.30 5.85
N ASN A 149 -22.41 16.13 5.24
CA ASN A 149 -22.27 15.48 3.92
C ASN A 149 -21.59 14.11 3.96
N ILE A 150 -20.75 13.83 4.97
CA ILE A 150 -19.91 12.62 5.03
C ILE A 150 -20.72 11.32 4.91
N LEU A 151 -21.85 11.22 5.61
CA LEU A 151 -22.69 10.04 5.58
C LEU A 151 -23.25 9.77 4.18
N GLY A 152 -23.79 10.82 3.53
CA GLY A 152 -24.30 10.72 2.16
C GLY A 152 -23.23 10.26 1.18
N MET A 153 -22.02 10.86 1.26
CA MET A 153 -20.91 10.50 0.39
C MET A 153 -20.47 9.04 0.54
N ILE A 154 -20.39 8.52 1.76
CA ILE A 154 -20.03 7.12 2.00
C ILE A 154 -21.13 6.18 1.50
N LEU A 155 -22.40 6.50 1.74
CA LEU A 155 -23.53 5.70 1.25
C LEU A 155 -23.61 5.69 -0.28
N ASP A 156 -23.33 6.82 -0.94
CA ASP A 156 -23.25 6.90 -2.40
C ASP A 156 -22.11 6.05 -2.96
N ASP A 157 -20.96 6.04 -2.28
CA ASP A 157 -19.81 5.21 -2.67
C ASP A 157 -20.07 3.72 -2.45
N ILE A 158 -20.79 3.33 -1.38
CA ILE A 158 -21.27 1.96 -1.17
C ILE A 158 -22.22 1.56 -2.31
N ALA A 159 -23.20 2.41 -2.63
CA ALA A 159 -24.17 2.15 -3.69
C ALA A 159 -23.52 1.95 -5.06
N LYS A 160 -22.47 2.72 -5.40
CA LYS A 160 -21.68 2.55 -6.64
C LYS A 160 -21.04 1.16 -6.76
N ILE A 161 -20.57 0.60 -5.64
CA ILE A 161 -20.01 -0.74 -5.63
C ILE A 161 -21.13 -1.78 -5.75
N GLN A 162 -22.17 -1.64 -4.94
CA GLN A 162 -23.30 -2.58 -4.92
C GLN A 162 -24.05 -2.65 -6.26
N ASP A 163 -24.12 -1.53 -6.99
CA ASP A 163 -24.71 -1.50 -8.34
C ASP A 163 -23.94 -2.40 -9.33
N LYS A 164 -22.63 -2.61 -9.10
CA LYS A 164 -21.79 -3.44 -9.98
C LYS A 164 -21.72 -4.90 -9.54
N ILE A 165 -21.57 -5.15 -8.22
CA ILE A 165 -21.33 -6.50 -7.69
C ILE A 165 -22.54 -7.12 -7.00
N GLY A 166 -23.62 -6.35 -6.78
CA GLY A 166 -24.79 -6.74 -6.01
C GLY A 166 -24.66 -6.47 -4.51
N GLU A 167 -25.79 -6.51 -3.80
CA GLU A 167 -25.87 -6.20 -2.36
C GLU A 167 -25.45 -7.36 -1.45
N GLY A 168 -25.23 -8.56 -2.00
CA GLY A 168 -24.95 -9.77 -1.22
C GLY A 168 -23.51 -9.87 -0.68
N GLU A 169 -22.58 -9.04 -1.17
CA GLU A 169 -21.18 -9.09 -0.78
C GLU A 169 -20.89 -8.21 0.43
N GLN A 170 -20.14 -8.76 1.39
CA GLN A 170 -19.72 -8.01 2.57
C GLN A 170 -18.61 -7.01 2.22
N LEU A 171 -18.87 -5.72 2.45
CA LEU A 171 -17.91 -4.65 2.23
C LEU A 171 -17.16 -4.29 3.52
N TYR A 172 -15.92 -3.89 3.36
CA TYR A 172 -15.05 -3.35 4.41
C TYR A 172 -14.77 -1.89 4.12
N ILE A 173 -15.17 -1.04 5.04
CA ILE A 173 -14.98 0.42 4.96
C ILE A 173 -13.83 0.77 5.88
N GLN A 174 -12.68 1.11 5.31
CA GLN A 174 -11.53 1.59 6.06
C GLN A 174 -11.47 3.10 5.95
N ILE A 175 -11.72 3.81 7.05
CA ILE A 175 -11.87 5.26 7.08
C ILE A 175 -10.81 5.91 7.96
N ASN A 176 -10.38 7.10 7.56
CA ASN A 176 -9.51 7.96 8.36
C ASN A 176 -10.18 8.30 9.71
N THR A 177 -9.49 8.12 10.82
CA THR A 177 -10.02 8.34 12.17
C THR A 177 -10.60 9.76 12.37
N LYS A 178 -10.01 10.78 11.73
CA LYS A 178 -10.56 12.14 11.81
C LYS A 178 -11.93 12.24 11.13
N LEU A 179 -12.09 11.58 9.97
CA LEU A 179 -13.34 11.55 9.24
C LEU A 179 -14.36 10.63 9.91
N LYS A 180 -13.91 9.53 10.54
CA LYS A 180 -14.77 8.69 11.36
C LYS A 180 -15.42 9.47 12.49
N ASN A 181 -14.66 10.31 13.19
CA ASN A 181 -15.20 11.19 14.23
C ASN A 181 -16.25 12.18 13.68
N LEU A 182 -16.05 12.71 12.46
CA LEU A 182 -17.08 13.54 11.80
C LEU A 182 -18.34 12.74 11.45
N LEU A 183 -18.16 11.48 11.03
CA LEU A 183 -19.26 10.57 10.74
C LEU A 183 -20.09 10.27 11.99
N GLU A 184 -19.45 9.98 13.11
CA GLU A 184 -20.09 9.72 14.40
C GLU A 184 -20.87 10.93 14.95
N GLN A 185 -20.44 12.15 14.61
CA GLN A 185 -21.14 13.39 14.95
C GLN A 185 -22.32 13.72 14.02
N SER A 186 -22.50 12.97 12.94
CA SER A 186 -23.63 13.19 12.03
C SER A 186 -24.95 12.86 12.70
N THR A 187 -25.94 13.75 12.58
CA THR A 187 -27.24 13.62 13.24
C THR A 187 -28.07 12.42 12.76
N GLN A 188 -27.76 11.88 11.60
CA GLN A 188 -28.48 10.73 11.01
C GLN A 188 -27.79 9.39 11.25
N ILE A 189 -26.64 9.39 11.89
CA ILE A 189 -25.79 8.20 12.05
C ILE A 189 -26.46 7.07 12.84
N THR A 190 -27.25 7.38 13.85
CA THR A 190 -27.91 6.41 14.74
C THR A 190 -28.82 5.43 14.01
N ARG A 191 -29.31 5.79 12.82
CA ARG A 191 -30.14 4.93 11.99
C ARG A 191 -29.34 3.85 11.25
N TYR A 192 -28.05 4.09 11.02
CA TYR A 192 -27.21 3.28 10.15
C TYR A 192 -26.07 2.56 10.86
N MET A 193 -25.71 2.97 12.10
CA MET A 193 -24.63 2.33 12.87
C MET A 193 -25.11 1.24 13.80
N ASN A 194 -24.46 0.10 13.71
CA ASN A 194 -24.63 -1.05 14.60
C ASN A 194 -23.23 -1.55 15.03
N VAL A 195 -23.18 -2.36 16.11
CA VAL A 195 -21.98 -3.07 16.53
C VAL A 195 -22.13 -4.52 16.13
N ARG A 196 -21.14 -5.05 15.41
CA ARG A 196 -21.08 -6.46 14.97
C ARG A 196 -19.87 -7.17 15.53
N ASP A 197 -19.98 -8.46 15.69
CA ASP A 197 -18.89 -9.34 16.04
C ASP A 197 -18.14 -9.75 14.79
N TYR A 198 -16.84 -9.46 14.75
CA TYR A 198 -15.94 -9.86 13.67
C TYR A 198 -14.98 -10.94 14.21
N GLN A 199 -15.01 -12.11 13.60
CA GLN A 199 -14.13 -13.21 13.98
C GLN A 199 -12.87 -13.21 13.13
N ILE A 200 -11.72 -13.13 13.79
CA ILE A 200 -10.41 -13.38 13.20
C ILE A 200 -9.84 -14.63 13.85
N ARG A 201 -9.82 -15.74 13.10
CA ARG A 201 -9.40 -17.05 13.63
C ARG A 201 -10.19 -17.42 14.90
N SER A 202 -9.54 -17.43 16.05
CA SER A 202 -10.16 -17.75 17.35
C SER A 202 -10.57 -16.53 18.19
N THR A 203 -10.32 -15.30 17.69
CA THR A 203 -10.58 -14.07 18.43
C THR A 203 -11.77 -13.33 17.84
N THR A 204 -12.77 -13.05 18.70
CA THR A 204 -13.93 -12.23 18.33
C THR A 204 -13.64 -10.78 18.69
N LEU A 205 -13.68 -9.90 17.71
CA LEU A 205 -13.55 -8.46 17.86
C LEU A 205 -14.89 -7.78 17.61
N LYS A 206 -15.25 -6.83 18.47
CA LYS A 206 -16.40 -5.95 18.20
C LYS A 206 -15.98 -4.85 17.25
N VAL A 207 -16.56 -4.83 16.07
CA VAL A 207 -16.32 -3.83 15.03
C VAL A 207 -17.62 -3.08 14.76
N GLU A 208 -17.51 -1.77 14.60
CA GLU A 208 -18.64 -0.96 14.21
C GLU A 208 -19.06 -1.30 12.78
N ALA A 209 -20.34 -1.26 12.51
CA ALA A 209 -20.90 -1.50 11.19
C ALA A 209 -21.75 -0.30 10.77
N LEU A 210 -21.58 0.13 9.53
CA LEU A 210 -22.39 1.14 8.87
C LEU A 210 -23.22 0.47 7.78
N ASN A 211 -24.56 0.52 7.90
CA ASN A 211 -25.47 -0.15 6.97
C ASN A 211 -25.11 -1.62 6.74
N ASP A 212 -24.83 -2.34 7.83
CA ASP A 212 -24.38 -3.73 7.84
C ASP A 212 -22.98 -4.02 7.24
N GLN A 213 -22.23 -3.01 6.83
CA GLN A 213 -20.86 -3.14 6.35
C GLN A 213 -19.85 -2.83 7.46
N TYR A 214 -18.72 -3.52 7.50
CA TYR A 214 -17.71 -3.32 8.54
C TYR A 214 -17.01 -1.97 8.41
N LEU A 215 -17.00 -1.18 9.49
CA LEU A 215 -16.35 0.13 9.57
C LEU A 215 -15.09 0.06 10.42
N ILE A 216 -13.93 0.28 9.80
CA ILE A 216 -12.61 0.19 10.46
C ILE A 216 -11.96 1.58 10.48
N GLY A 217 -11.86 2.17 11.67
CA GLY A 217 -11.13 3.43 11.85
C GLY A 217 -9.62 3.23 11.78
N THR A 218 -8.95 4.01 10.94
CA THR A 218 -7.51 3.93 10.70
C THR A 218 -6.84 5.28 10.97
N PRO A 219 -5.69 5.33 11.66
CA PRO A 219 -5.00 6.59 11.89
C PRO A 219 -4.74 7.35 10.58
N SER A 220 -4.91 8.67 10.60
CA SER A 220 -4.70 9.50 9.40
C SER A 220 -3.30 9.38 8.80
N SER A 221 -2.30 9.11 9.63
CA SER A 221 -0.92 8.88 9.19
C SER A 221 -0.72 7.58 8.39
N TYR A 222 -1.69 6.65 8.39
CA TYR A 222 -1.64 5.40 7.62
C TYR A 222 -2.35 5.54 6.28
N MET A 223 -3.25 6.53 6.16
CA MET A 223 -4.13 6.72 5.00
C MET A 223 -3.46 7.61 3.95
N ASN A 224 -2.42 7.09 3.30
CA ASN A 224 -1.69 7.76 2.21
C ASN A 224 -1.70 6.90 0.96
N SER A 225 -1.82 7.54 -0.21
CA SER A 225 -1.80 6.85 -1.50
C SER A 225 -0.38 6.46 -1.95
N VAL A 226 0.62 7.18 -1.46
CA VAL A 226 2.05 6.93 -1.75
C VAL A 226 2.83 6.96 -0.46
N VAL A 227 3.72 5.98 -0.29
CA VAL A 227 4.60 5.86 0.88
C VAL A 227 6.01 5.58 0.38
N GLY A 228 6.98 6.34 0.84
CA GLY A 228 8.39 6.10 0.58
C GLY A 228 8.97 5.05 1.53
N MET A 229 9.98 4.32 1.06
CA MET A 229 10.68 3.32 1.86
C MET A 229 12.15 3.66 2.00
N ASN A 230 12.67 3.62 3.22
CA ASN A 230 14.10 3.66 3.49
C ASN A 230 14.66 2.24 3.51
N ASP A 231 15.80 2.04 2.89
CA ASP A 231 16.47 0.72 2.81
C ASP A 231 17.22 0.35 4.10
N GLY A 232 17.45 1.30 4.99
CA GLY A 232 18.19 1.10 6.23
C GLY A 232 19.71 1.02 6.07
N ALA A 233 20.25 1.23 4.86
CA ALA A 233 21.67 1.09 4.53
C ALA A 233 22.26 2.36 3.89
N THR A 234 21.54 2.98 2.97
CA THR A 234 22.00 4.18 2.26
C THR A 234 22.13 5.38 3.21
N SER A 235 23.15 6.20 2.99
CA SER A 235 23.33 7.46 3.75
C SER A 235 22.06 8.32 3.69
N GLY A 236 21.59 8.76 4.86
CA GLY A 236 20.30 9.46 5.01
C GLY A 236 19.07 8.55 5.17
N GLN A 237 19.21 7.24 4.93
CA GLN A 237 18.13 6.24 5.08
C GLN A 237 18.41 5.19 6.15
N THR A 238 19.51 5.33 6.91
CA THR A 238 20.03 4.35 7.89
C THR A 238 19.05 4.00 9.01
N VAL A 239 18.12 4.91 9.32
CA VAL A 239 17.04 4.66 10.30
C VAL A 239 16.09 3.55 9.81
N GLY A 240 15.97 3.35 8.50
CA GLY A 240 15.00 2.43 7.91
C GLY A 240 13.56 2.92 8.06
N GLY A 241 12.59 2.00 7.94
CA GLY A 241 11.17 2.29 8.06
C GLY A 241 10.58 3.01 6.85
N LEU A 242 9.45 3.69 7.04
CA LEU A 242 8.72 4.39 5.99
C LEU A 242 8.90 5.91 6.08
N VAL A 243 8.89 6.56 4.92
CA VAL A 243 8.92 8.03 4.78
C VAL A 243 7.50 8.52 4.48
N PHE A 244 7.05 9.54 5.22
CA PHE A 244 5.68 10.08 5.15
C PHE A 244 5.62 11.51 4.57
N ALA A 245 6.70 12.01 3.99
CA ALA A 245 6.70 13.34 3.40
C ALA A 245 5.79 13.36 2.16
N ASN A 246 4.69 14.07 2.20
CA ASN A 246 3.75 14.47 1.12
C ASN A 246 4.02 13.92 -0.30
N LEU A 247 4.28 12.60 -0.39
CA LEU A 247 4.62 11.94 -1.65
C LEU A 247 3.39 11.68 -2.53
N GLY A 248 2.19 11.86 -2.00
CA GLY A 248 0.94 11.67 -2.71
C GLY A 248 -0.26 12.16 -1.90
N PRO A 249 -1.44 12.21 -2.51
CA PRO A 249 -2.67 12.62 -1.86
C PRO A 249 -3.06 11.68 -0.71
N ALA A 250 -3.69 12.23 0.30
CA ALA A 250 -4.25 11.46 1.40
C ALA A 250 -5.45 10.63 0.92
N VAL A 251 -5.67 9.50 1.59
CA VAL A 251 -6.86 8.67 1.37
C VAL A 251 -7.89 9.02 2.45
N ASN A 252 -9.11 9.36 2.05
CA ASN A 252 -10.21 9.66 2.95
C ASN A 252 -10.83 8.37 3.50
N TRP A 253 -11.26 7.47 2.61
CA TRP A 253 -11.71 6.12 2.93
C TRP A 253 -11.49 5.17 1.76
N ILE A 254 -11.50 3.88 2.08
CA ILE A 254 -11.44 2.78 1.15
C ILE A 254 -12.64 1.90 1.42
N ILE A 255 -13.37 1.54 0.37
CA ILE A 255 -14.45 0.56 0.43
C ILE A 255 -14.07 -0.59 -0.49
N ALA A 256 -13.98 -1.79 0.05
CA ALA A 256 -13.63 -2.95 -0.74
C ALA A 256 -14.38 -4.20 -0.30
N ALA A 257 -14.80 -5.00 -1.27
CA ALA A 257 -15.32 -6.33 -1.04
C ALA A 257 -14.13 -7.28 -0.75
N ARG A 258 -14.30 -8.16 0.24
CA ARG A 258 -13.24 -9.06 0.67
C ARG A 258 -12.61 -9.89 -0.47
N PRO A 259 -13.36 -10.47 -1.42
CA PRO A 259 -12.78 -11.31 -2.48
C PRO A 259 -11.95 -10.55 -3.52
N VAL A 260 -11.91 -9.21 -3.47
CA VAL A 260 -11.15 -8.36 -4.40
C VAL A 260 -9.69 -8.24 -3.99
N VAL A 261 -9.42 -8.32 -2.69
CA VAL A 261 -8.10 -8.03 -2.10
C VAL A 261 -7.56 -9.29 -1.46
N ASP A 262 -6.31 -9.59 -1.70
CA ASP A 262 -5.58 -10.63 -0.98
C ASP A 262 -4.24 -10.11 -0.51
N ALA A 263 -3.88 -10.44 0.72
CA ALA A 263 -2.64 -10.02 1.34
C ALA A 263 -1.99 -11.17 2.10
N VAL A 264 -0.67 -11.21 2.08
CA VAL A 264 0.13 -12.17 2.82
C VAL A 264 1.17 -11.43 3.62
N ALA A 265 1.32 -11.80 4.89
CA ALA A 265 2.43 -11.38 5.74
C ALA A 265 2.99 -12.59 6.47
N ARG A 266 4.29 -12.76 6.38
CA ARG A 266 5.02 -13.85 7.03
C ARG A 266 6.20 -13.28 7.81
N PRO A 267 5.97 -12.88 9.08
CA PRO A 267 7.05 -12.50 9.98
C PRO A 267 7.86 -13.74 10.36
N GLN A 268 9.17 -13.61 10.43
CA GLN A 268 10.06 -14.70 10.75
C GLN A 268 11.27 -14.19 11.55
N ILE A 269 11.58 -14.88 12.64
CA ILE A 269 12.89 -14.77 13.26
C ILE A 269 13.80 -15.77 12.56
N THR A 270 14.70 -15.23 11.76
CA THR A 270 15.56 -16.06 10.91
C THR A 270 16.65 -16.73 11.75
N LYS A 271 17.19 -16.03 12.75
CA LYS A 271 18.27 -16.54 13.59
C LYS A 271 18.34 -15.80 14.92
N VAL A 272 18.60 -16.55 15.99
CA VAL A 272 18.97 -16.04 17.31
C VAL A 272 20.32 -16.67 17.67
N ILE A 273 21.32 -15.86 17.96
CA ILE A 273 22.65 -16.29 18.38
C ILE A 273 22.83 -15.83 19.82
N ASP A 274 23.10 -16.78 20.71
CA ASP A 274 23.39 -16.50 22.11
C ASP A 274 24.79 -15.89 22.27
N PRO A 275 25.05 -15.10 23.35
CA PRO A 275 26.35 -14.51 23.62
C PRO A 275 27.48 -15.54 23.67
N ASP A 276 27.23 -16.73 24.26
CA ASP A 276 28.22 -17.79 24.39
C ASP A 276 28.62 -18.45 23.04
N MET A 277 27.78 -18.28 22.01
CA MET A 277 28.04 -18.77 20.64
C MET A 277 28.40 -17.64 19.67
N ASN A 278 28.37 -16.41 20.10
CA ASN A 278 28.67 -15.26 19.27
C ASN A 278 30.16 -14.97 19.27
N GLN A 279 30.81 -15.17 18.14
CA GLN A 279 32.27 -14.93 18.00
C GLN A 279 32.64 -13.43 17.89
N GLU A 280 31.64 -12.55 17.69
CA GLU A 280 31.85 -11.11 17.51
C GLU A 280 31.83 -10.34 18.84
N GLY A 281 31.29 -10.95 19.93
CA GLY A 281 31.21 -10.32 21.25
C GLY A 281 30.12 -10.90 22.16
N GLU A 282 30.06 -10.42 23.40
CA GLU A 282 29.09 -10.90 24.43
C GLU A 282 27.70 -10.24 24.29
N TYR A 283 27.04 -10.52 23.17
CA TYR A 283 25.68 -10.01 22.93
C TYR A 283 24.82 -11.03 22.18
N TRP A 284 23.50 -10.97 22.43
CA TRP A 284 22.51 -11.68 21.60
C TRP A 284 22.38 -10.98 20.26
N LYS A 285 22.49 -11.74 19.19
CA LYS A 285 22.24 -11.26 17.82
C LYS A 285 20.95 -11.88 17.30
N ILE A 286 19.97 -11.03 17.00
CA ILE A 286 18.65 -11.44 16.57
C ILE A 286 18.42 -10.92 15.14
N MET A 287 18.11 -11.83 14.25
CA MET A 287 17.78 -11.51 12.87
C MET A 287 16.27 -11.67 12.66
N PHE A 288 15.58 -10.55 12.47
CA PHE A 288 14.17 -10.53 12.10
C PHE A 288 14.02 -10.25 10.63
N SER A 289 13.10 -10.95 9.96
CA SER A 289 12.67 -10.65 8.60
C SER A 289 11.18 -10.87 8.44
N ILE A 290 10.59 -10.14 7.50
CA ILE A 290 9.19 -10.30 7.10
C ILE A 290 9.09 -10.27 5.58
N TYR A 291 8.40 -11.29 5.05
CA TYR A 291 7.89 -11.29 3.70
C TYR A 291 6.45 -10.86 3.72
N HIS A 292 6.11 -9.83 2.96
CA HIS A 292 4.71 -9.43 2.84
C HIS A 292 4.42 -8.84 1.46
N GLY A 293 3.16 -8.88 1.10
CA GLY A 293 2.66 -8.32 -0.14
C GLY A 293 1.15 -8.21 -0.09
N MET A 294 0.61 -7.40 -0.97
CA MET A 294 -0.82 -7.26 -1.19
C MET A 294 -1.06 -7.05 -2.68
N TRP A 295 -2.10 -7.67 -3.17
CA TRP A 295 -2.55 -7.51 -4.56
C TRP A 295 -4.07 -7.46 -4.64
N THR A 296 -4.55 -6.87 -5.69
CA THR A 296 -5.96 -6.85 -6.06
C THR A 296 -6.20 -7.81 -7.22
N MET A 297 -7.36 -8.43 -7.23
CA MET A 297 -7.77 -9.32 -8.33
C MET A 297 -8.27 -8.47 -9.48
N ASP A 298 -7.56 -8.48 -10.63
CA ASP A 298 -7.88 -7.63 -11.78
C ASP A 298 -9.28 -7.91 -12.34
N GLN A 299 -9.73 -9.18 -12.27
CA GLN A 299 -11.07 -9.61 -12.70
C GLN A 299 -12.19 -9.14 -11.76
N LYS A 300 -11.87 -8.68 -10.55
CA LYS A 300 -12.83 -8.27 -9.51
C LYS A 300 -12.70 -6.78 -9.14
N LYS A 301 -12.03 -6.00 -9.98
CA LYS A 301 -11.73 -4.57 -9.72
C LYS A 301 -12.96 -3.72 -9.38
N ASP A 302 -14.15 -4.10 -9.87
CA ASP A 302 -15.40 -3.39 -9.60
C ASP A 302 -15.86 -3.42 -8.14
N GLY A 303 -15.28 -4.32 -7.34
CA GLY A 303 -15.54 -4.41 -5.90
C GLY A 303 -14.64 -3.53 -5.03
N VAL A 304 -13.86 -2.60 -5.60
CA VAL A 304 -13.04 -1.65 -4.83
C VAL A 304 -13.33 -0.21 -5.25
N LEU A 305 -13.40 0.68 -4.28
CA LEU A 305 -13.52 2.12 -4.48
C LEU A 305 -12.73 2.85 -3.41
N VAL A 306 -11.92 3.82 -3.84
CA VAL A 306 -11.08 4.62 -2.96
C VAL A 306 -11.44 6.09 -3.10
N ASN A 307 -11.75 6.74 -2.00
CA ASN A 307 -11.94 8.19 -1.96
C ASN A 307 -10.61 8.85 -1.60
N ILE A 308 -10.11 9.69 -2.50
CA ILE A 308 -8.78 10.29 -2.42
C ILE A 308 -8.92 11.82 -2.33
N ASP A 309 -8.10 12.43 -1.49
CA ASP A 309 -7.97 13.90 -1.44
C ASP A 309 -7.42 14.42 -2.79
N THR A 310 -7.89 15.55 -3.23
CA THR A 310 -7.42 16.15 -4.49
C THR A 310 -6.10 16.91 -4.35
N THR A 311 -5.58 17.04 -3.14
CA THR A 311 -4.31 17.71 -2.87
C THR A 311 -3.14 16.84 -3.29
N LEU A 312 -2.44 17.23 -4.36
CA LEU A 312 -1.29 16.50 -4.87
C LEU A 312 -0.09 16.60 -3.93
N GLY A 313 0.71 15.53 -3.89
CA GLY A 313 2.00 15.53 -3.23
C GLY A 313 3.03 16.40 -3.94
N SER A 314 4.19 16.60 -3.31
CA SER A 314 5.29 17.37 -3.85
C SER A 314 6.51 16.50 -4.13
N LEU A 315 7.13 16.69 -5.29
CA LEU A 315 8.41 16.08 -5.68
C LEU A 315 9.51 17.13 -5.64
N THR A 316 10.70 16.75 -5.21
CA THR A 316 11.89 17.58 -5.38
C THR A 316 12.55 17.23 -6.69
N VAL A 317 12.59 18.17 -7.61
CA VAL A 317 13.18 18.01 -8.94
C VAL A 317 14.37 18.94 -9.08
N ALA A 318 15.52 18.40 -9.49
CA ALA A 318 16.70 19.17 -9.84
C ALA A 318 17.02 18.94 -11.33
N SER A 319 17.63 19.95 -11.95
CA SER A 319 18.05 19.88 -13.36
C SER A 319 19.52 20.25 -13.46
N GLU A 320 20.29 19.45 -14.15
CA GLU A 320 21.71 19.67 -14.43
C GLU A 320 21.97 19.53 -15.93
N ALA A 321 23.04 20.18 -16.44
CA ALA A 321 23.40 20.07 -17.83
C ALA A 321 23.76 18.62 -18.20
N GLY A 322 23.22 18.14 -19.31
CA GLY A 322 23.56 16.84 -19.83
C GLY A 322 24.98 16.79 -20.42
N THR A 323 25.48 15.60 -20.68
CA THR A 323 26.88 15.39 -21.10
C THR A 323 27.02 15.02 -22.57
N VAL A 324 25.94 14.65 -23.27
CA VAL A 324 26.00 14.00 -24.59
C VAL A 324 25.85 15.03 -25.72
N ALA A 325 24.72 15.66 -25.85
CA ALA A 325 24.40 16.58 -26.94
C ALA A 325 23.95 17.97 -26.46
N ASP A 326 24.03 18.95 -27.31
CA ASP A 326 23.50 20.29 -27.01
C ASP A 326 21.97 20.20 -26.83
N GLY A 327 21.46 20.89 -25.82
CA GLY A 327 20.08 20.80 -25.39
C GLY A 327 19.78 19.67 -24.39
N ASP A 328 20.75 18.80 -24.11
CA ASP A 328 20.57 17.73 -23.12
C ASP A 328 20.61 18.29 -21.69
N SER A 329 19.68 17.79 -20.89
CA SER A 329 19.58 18.05 -19.45
C SER A 329 19.31 16.75 -18.70
N ILE A 330 19.83 16.63 -17.49
CA ILE A 330 19.58 15.48 -16.60
C ILE A 330 18.64 15.96 -15.49
N LEU A 331 17.47 15.36 -15.42
CA LEU A 331 16.53 15.57 -14.33
C LEU A 331 16.74 14.54 -13.24
N THR A 332 16.99 15.02 -12.04
CA THR A 332 17.06 14.18 -10.83
C THR A 332 15.83 14.43 -10.00
N VAL A 333 15.06 13.35 -9.76
CA VAL A 333 13.88 13.40 -8.88
C VAL A 333 14.21 12.68 -7.58
N THR A 334 14.14 13.42 -6.49
CA THR A 334 14.35 12.83 -5.16
C THR A 334 13.03 12.25 -4.66
N GLY A 335 13.01 10.94 -4.41
CA GLY A 335 11.84 10.24 -3.88
C GLY A 335 11.77 8.79 -4.33
N TYR A 336 10.89 8.05 -3.67
CA TYR A 336 10.60 6.66 -4.01
C TYR A 336 9.49 6.60 -5.07
N VAL A 337 9.71 5.85 -6.13
CA VAL A 337 8.69 5.55 -7.14
C VAL A 337 8.16 4.14 -6.85
N PRO A 338 6.90 4.00 -6.39
CA PRO A 338 6.31 2.69 -6.11
C PRO A 338 6.08 1.87 -7.39
N ASP A 339 6.03 0.54 -7.23
CA ASP A 339 5.59 -0.36 -8.29
C ASP A 339 4.17 -0.05 -8.75
N GLY A 340 3.97 0.08 -10.07
CA GLY A 340 2.71 0.49 -10.68
C GLY A 340 2.54 2.00 -10.79
N MET A 341 3.60 2.77 -10.50
CA MET A 341 3.70 4.21 -10.75
C MET A 341 4.86 4.49 -11.71
N LYS A 342 4.83 5.64 -12.37
CA LYS A 342 5.91 6.12 -13.22
C LYS A 342 6.05 7.64 -13.17
N LEU A 343 7.23 8.12 -13.55
CA LEU A 343 7.48 9.55 -13.70
C LEU A 343 7.22 9.97 -15.14
N VAL A 344 6.52 11.09 -15.28
CA VAL A 344 6.29 11.77 -16.57
C VAL A 344 6.75 13.20 -16.47
N TRP A 345 7.17 13.78 -17.60
CA TRP A 345 7.63 15.15 -17.63
C TRP A 345 7.06 15.93 -18.82
N LYS A 346 7.00 17.24 -18.65
CA LYS A 346 6.68 18.19 -19.71
C LYS A 346 7.41 19.50 -19.44
N ALA A 347 7.96 20.12 -20.50
CA ALA A 347 8.60 21.42 -20.40
C ALA A 347 7.83 22.46 -21.21
N ALA A 348 7.87 23.71 -20.75
CA ALA A 348 7.27 24.84 -21.43
C ALA A 348 8.08 26.11 -21.22
N SER A 349 7.97 27.06 -22.15
CA SER A 349 8.55 28.39 -21.97
C SER A 349 7.65 29.27 -21.11
N GLY A 350 8.23 29.98 -20.16
CA GLY A 350 7.55 31.02 -19.37
C GLY A 350 6.73 30.53 -18.18
N THR A 351 5.88 29.54 -18.32
CA THR A 351 5.05 29.02 -17.21
C THR A 351 5.17 27.52 -17.09
N ALA A 352 5.36 27.02 -15.87
CA ALA A 352 5.43 25.59 -15.62
C ALA A 352 4.11 24.90 -16.02
N PRO A 353 4.15 23.74 -16.70
CA PRO A 353 2.96 22.95 -16.99
C PRO A 353 2.16 22.62 -15.75
N SER A 354 0.85 22.88 -15.78
CA SER A 354 -0.05 22.63 -14.64
C SER A 354 -0.41 21.15 -14.52
N VAL A 355 -0.54 20.69 -13.28
CA VAL A 355 -0.98 19.32 -12.94
C VAL A 355 -2.19 19.43 -12.04
N THR A 356 -3.27 18.73 -12.40
CA THR A 356 -4.52 18.71 -11.62
C THR A 356 -4.92 17.27 -11.35
N PHE A 357 -5.28 16.94 -10.11
CA PHE A 357 -5.77 15.61 -9.75
C PHE A 357 -7.01 15.24 -10.58
N GLY A 358 -7.10 13.99 -10.99
CA GLY A 358 -8.22 13.50 -11.78
C GLY A 358 -8.09 13.72 -13.29
N THR A 359 -7.12 14.52 -13.75
CA THR A 359 -6.84 14.71 -15.17
C THR A 359 -5.61 13.90 -15.59
N ALA A 360 -5.80 12.94 -16.48
CA ALA A 360 -4.70 12.11 -16.98
C ALA A 360 -3.67 12.94 -17.75
N LEU A 361 -2.38 12.76 -17.47
CA LEU A 361 -1.29 13.43 -18.16
C LEU A 361 -0.93 12.64 -19.43
N ALA A 362 -1.68 12.85 -20.50
CA ALA A 362 -1.61 12.07 -21.72
C ALA A 362 -0.37 12.41 -22.57
N VAL A 363 0.11 11.42 -23.34
CA VAL A 363 1.20 11.61 -24.31
C VAL A 363 0.76 12.58 -25.43
N THR A 364 -0.51 12.57 -25.81
CA THR A 364 -1.11 13.51 -26.76
C THR A 364 -0.98 14.97 -26.34
N ASP A 365 -0.89 15.23 -25.03
CA ASP A 365 -0.71 16.55 -24.45
C ASP A 365 0.77 16.86 -24.19
N SER A 366 1.68 16.15 -24.85
CA SER A 366 3.14 16.29 -24.73
C SER A 366 3.70 15.94 -23.35
N TRP A 367 3.03 15.09 -22.57
CA TRP A 367 3.58 14.49 -21.37
C TRP A 367 4.32 13.21 -21.73
N LEU A 368 5.63 13.22 -21.58
CA LEU A 368 6.51 12.09 -21.93
C LEU A 368 6.91 11.31 -20.69
N ASP A 369 7.16 10.02 -20.85
CA ASP A 369 7.69 9.21 -19.75
C ASP A 369 9.15 9.64 -19.49
N LEU A 370 9.53 9.83 -18.23
CA LEU A 370 10.89 10.20 -17.84
C LEU A 370 11.79 8.96 -17.95
N PRO A 371 12.86 8.99 -18.76
CA PRO A 371 13.81 7.88 -18.81
C PRO A 371 14.46 7.62 -17.46
N ALA A 372 14.85 6.37 -17.18
CA ALA A 372 15.53 6.00 -15.94
C ALA A 372 16.87 6.75 -15.72
N SER A 373 17.52 7.19 -16.82
CA SER A 373 18.70 8.04 -16.76
C SER A 373 18.42 9.49 -16.37
N GLY A 374 17.16 9.90 -16.36
CA GLY A 374 16.75 11.29 -16.21
C GLY A 374 17.08 12.19 -17.40
N LEU A 375 17.68 11.64 -18.49
CA LEU A 375 18.12 12.42 -19.63
C LEU A 375 16.93 12.86 -20.48
N ILE A 376 16.82 14.17 -20.67
CA ILE A 376 15.84 14.81 -21.55
C ILE A 376 16.54 15.76 -22.51
N ASN A 377 15.94 16.04 -23.64
CA ASN A 377 16.43 17.08 -24.56
C ASN A 377 15.38 18.19 -24.66
N THR A 378 15.76 19.39 -24.23
CA THR A 378 14.86 20.55 -24.23
C THR A 378 15.66 21.86 -24.12
N THR A 379 14.99 22.98 -24.32
CA THR A 379 15.64 24.29 -24.35
C THR A 379 16.05 24.74 -22.94
N ASN A 380 17.28 25.25 -22.84
CA ASN A 380 17.79 25.87 -21.61
C ASN A 380 16.88 27.00 -21.12
N GLY A 381 16.62 27.06 -19.82
CA GLY A 381 15.76 28.08 -19.19
C GLY A 381 14.25 27.79 -19.30
N TYR A 382 13.82 26.70 -19.96
CA TYR A 382 12.42 26.28 -19.89
C TYR A 382 12.06 25.79 -18.49
N LEU A 383 10.79 25.90 -18.12
CA LEU A 383 10.27 25.35 -16.89
C LEU A 383 9.77 23.92 -17.14
N VAL A 384 10.35 22.96 -16.45
CA VAL A 384 9.96 21.55 -16.52
C VAL A 384 9.12 21.18 -15.31
N THR A 385 8.01 20.49 -15.55
CA THR A 385 7.22 19.83 -14.51
C THR A 385 7.41 18.32 -14.64
N VAL A 386 7.79 17.69 -13.54
CA VAL A 386 7.82 16.23 -13.43
C VAL A 386 6.70 15.80 -12.51
N ALA A 387 5.92 14.82 -12.94
CA ALA A 387 4.81 14.29 -12.15
C ALA A 387 4.95 12.78 -11.95
N LEU A 388 4.62 12.33 -10.75
CA LEU A 388 4.42 10.92 -10.43
C LEU A 388 2.97 10.56 -10.79
N VAL A 389 2.80 9.56 -11.63
CA VAL A 389 1.48 9.15 -12.14
C VAL A 389 1.28 7.65 -11.99
N ALA A 390 0.02 7.22 -11.92
CA ALA A 390 -0.34 5.80 -12.09
C ALA A 390 0.09 5.31 -13.47
N ALA A 391 0.70 4.12 -13.54
CA ALA A 391 1.34 3.65 -14.77
C ALA A 391 0.35 3.45 -15.92
N GLU A 392 -0.85 2.95 -15.63
CA GLU A 392 -1.88 2.63 -16.63
C GLU A 392 -2.71 3.86 -17.01
N THR A 393 -3.25 4.55 -16.03
CA THR A 393 -4.20 5.66 -16.25
C THR A 393 -3.54 7.01 -16.44
N ARG A 394 -2.27 7.14 -16.07
CA ARG A 394 -1.51 8.41 -16.02
C ARG A 394 -2.15 9.48 -15.13
N LEU A 395 -2.93 9.08 -14.14
CA LEU A 395 -3.48 9.99 -13.13
C LEU A 395 -2.38 10.48 -12.18
N PRO A 396 -2.21 11.80 -12.00
CA PRO A 396 -1.14 12.35 -11.19
C PRO A 396 -1.43 12.21 -9.69
N VAL A 397 -0.38 11.94 -8.92
CA VAL A 397 -0.43 11.88 -7.45
C VAL A 397 0.52 12.87 -6.78
N ALA A 398 1.61 13.23 -7.45
CA ALA A 398 2.55 14.24 -6.99
C ALA A 398 3.23 14.93 -8.16
N TYR A 399 3.74 16.14 -7.96
CA TYR A 399 4.52 16.82 -8.99
C TYR A 399 5.57 17.75 -8.38
N GLY A 400 6.53 18.14 -9.19
CA GLY A 400 7.55 19.12 -8.86
C GLY A 400 8.04 19.85 -10.10
N ASN A 401 8.54 21.05 -9.91
CA ASN A 401 9.00 21.91 -10.98
C ASN A 401 10.50 22.22 -10.83
N ALA A 402 11.18 22.36 -11.95
CA ALA A 402 12.54 22.88 -12.00
C ALA A 402 12.74 23.77 -13.23
N THR A 403 13.77 24.63 -13.18
CA THR A 403 14.23 25.31 -14.38
C THR A 403 15.27 24.44 -15.09
N VAL A 404 15.08 24.22 -16.36
CA VAL A 404 15.99 23.38 -17.16
C VAL A 404 17.36 24.04 -17.28
N VAL A 405 18.38 23.30 -16.90
CA VAL A 405 19.79 23.58 -17.18
C VAL A 405 20.21 22.61 -18.25
N ALA A 406 20.33 23.10 -19.50
CA ALA A 406 20.73 22.27 -20.62
C ALA A 406 22.19 22.50 -21.00
N LYS A 407 22.82 21.50 -21.62
CA LYS A 407 24.13 21.63 -22.24
C LYS A 407 24.05 22.65 -23.37
N THR A 408 24.97 23.59 -23.38
CA THR A 408 25.15 24.64 -24.39
C THR A 408 26.31 24.31 -25.29
#